data_bab9b78a02598e17bed2248b92ea592c
#
_entry.id   bab9b78a02598e17bed2248b92ea592c
#
_cell.length_a   1.000
_cell.length_b   1.000
_cell.length_c   1.000
_cell.angle_alpha   90.00
_cell.angle_beta   90.00
_cell.angle_gamma   90.00
#
_symmetry.space_group_name_H-M   'P 1'
#
loop_
_entity.id
_entity.type
_entity.pdbx_description
1 polymer ?
#
loop_
_entity_poly.entity_id
_entity_poly.type
_entity_poly.pdbx_seq_one_letter_code
_entity_poly.pdbx_strand_id
1 'polypeptide(L)'
;MNIAFINPPFFPKYSRGSRSPAVTKSGTVYYPIWLALAAGFAERFEHKIILIDAPAEPINKEETIKRLVDFNPDIVVVETSTGSISNDVSFAAGLKKVFPALFICLVGNHVTACDKDTLATNSLIDSVARNEYEETIVDLANRLQKNESLENVLSLTWRKGEDIIRNESRPPLENLDDMPFASEIFKKFIDPRNYFFSAGRFPQVMIYTGRGCPYLCTFCVYPQNFYGHNYRHRSPKSIAAEFKYIEENFPDVVEVTIEDDTFTVYKDHVIEVCRLLIAQNNRLTWTCNVRADLDEETMRWMKQANCRLVIVGFESGSNKILKLMKKGVKVEQFKAAENARKTGLLIHACYMMGNRGETLETMYETLELAKKLNTDTAQFFPLMIYPGTEAYDWAKKEGLITVNNFDEWLTPEGLHNTVVGTHDLKPQEIVDFCNYARSEYYLRPAYILVKLRTILRHPAELKRTIKAFLTFYKYLFNGNNKKNKEKFEKKINLIKENPHLLDIETVSAQNEKETKKTISN
;
A
#
# COMPACT_ATOMS: atom_id res chain seq x y z
N MET A 1 -17.25 5.87 26.35
CA MET A 1 -16.02 6.69 26.37
C MET A 1 -15.93 7.53 25.11
N ASN A 2 -15.14 8.61 25.12
CA ASN A 2 -14.83 9.42 23.96
C ASN A 2 -13.52 8.91 23.34
N ILE A 3 -13.55 8.43 22.10
CA ILE A 3 -12.38 7.84 21.43
C ILE A 3 -12.03 8.66 20.19
N ALA A 4 -10.84 9.23 20.15
CA ALA A 4 -10.36 9.96 18.99
C ALA A 4 -9.44 9.06 18.13
N PHE A 5 -9.76 8.92 16.84
CA PHE A 5 -8.99 8.19 15.85
C PHE A 5 -8.24 9.18 14.97
N ILE A 6 -6.91 9.08 14.90
CA ILE A 6 -6.09 10.16 14.33
C ILE A 6 -5.00 9.64 13.41
N ASN A 7 -4.93 10.19 12.20
CA ASN A 7 -3.70 10.34 11.46
C ASN A 7 -3.04 11.66 11.89
N PRO A 8 -1.96 11.63 12.69
CA PRO A 8 -1.37 12.86 13.22
C PRO A 8 -0.76 13.75 12.13
N PRO A 9 -0.65 15.07 12.38
CA PRO A 9 -0.01 15.99 11.46
C PRO A 9 1.40 15.56 11.10
N PHE A 10 1.71 15.62 9.80
CA PHE A 10 3.00 15.29 9.21
C PHE A 10 3.14 16.02 7.88
N PHE A 11 3.79 15.43 6.88
CA PHE A 11 3.80 16.01 5.55
C PHE A 11 2.37 16.08 4.96
N PRO A 12 1.99 17.20 4.32
CA PRO A 12 0.71 17.28 3.60
C PRO A 12 0.58 16.15 2.59
N LYS A 13 -0.60 15.52 2.53
CA LYS A 13 -0.93 14.37 1.65
C LYS A 13 -0.12 13.09 1.94
N TYR A 14 0.42 12.94 3.12
CA TYR A 14 1.04 11.72 3.58
C TYR A 14 -0.03 10.68 3.95
N SER A 15 0.08 9.47 3.44
CA SER A 15 -0.92 8.40 3.66
C SER A 15 -0.32 7.27 4.49
N ARG A 16 -0.65 7.18 5.80
CA ARG A 16 -0.14 6.13 6.70
C ARG A 16 -0.74 4.77 6.39
N GLY A 17 -2.04 4.71 6.11
CA GLY A 17 -2.76 3.48 5.81
C GLY A 17 -2.53 2.91 4.41
N SER A 18 -1.56 3.40 3.64
CA SER A 18 -1.18 2.81 2.35
C SER A 18 -0.23 1.62 2.53
N ARG A 19 -0.17 0.70 1.55
CA ARG A 19 0.82 -0.40 1.54
C ARG A 19 2.26 0.09 1.54
N SER A 20 2.49 1.31 1.10
CA SER A 20 3.79 1.95 1.06
C SER A 20 3.63 3.42 1.48
N PRO A 21 3.68 3.70 2.81
CA PRO A 21 3.41 5.02 3.36
C PRO A 21 4.43 6.08 2.93
N ALA A 22 3.97 7.11 2.22
CA ALA A 22 4.74 8.27 1.82
C ALA A 22 3.84 9.35 1.20
N VAL A 23 4.39 10.52 0.95
CA VAL A 23 3.87 11.44 -0.06
C VAL A 23 4.14 10.85 -1.44
N THR A 24 3.14 10.81 -2.32
CA THR A 24 3.31 10.22 -3.64
C THR A 24 3.60 11.28 -4.71
N LYS A 25 4.50 10.97 -5.65
CA LYS A 25 4.79 11.85 -6.81
C LYS A 25 3.56 12.09 -7.70
N SER A 26 2.60 11.18 -7.67
CA SER A 26 1.33 11.29 -8.39
C SER A 26 0.30 12.17 -7.70
N GLY A 27 0.53 12.54 -6.44
CA GLY A 27 -0.42 13.26 -5.59
C GLY A 27 -1.56 12.37 -5.06
N THR A 28 -1.41 11.04 -5.13
CA THR A 28 -2.38 10.10 -4.55
C THR A 28 -2.39 10.22 -3.03
N VAL A 29 -3.59 10.28 -2.47
CA VAL A 29 -3.86 10.24 -1.03
C VAL A 29 -4.82 9.07 -0.78
N TYR A 30 -4.43 8.16 0.10
CA TYR A 30 -5.26 7.02 0.50
C TYR A 30 -6.16 7.41 1.67
N TYR A 31 -7.37 6.88 1.68
CA TYR A 31 -8.30 7.03 2.79
C TYR A 31 -7.78 6.35 4.07
N PRO A 32 -8.09 6.86 5.26
CA PRO A 32 -7.75 6.24 6.53
C PRO A 32 -8.74 5.12 6.86
N ILE A 33 -8.82 4.10 5.98
CA ILE A 33 -9.89 3.08 6.01
C ILE A 33 -9.85 2.29 7.31
N TRP A 34 -8.65 1.91 7.78
CA TRP A 34 -8.50 1.12 9.01
C TRP A 34 -8.96 1.90 10.25
N LEU A 35 -8.58 3.17 10.35
CA LEU A 35 -9.08 4.04 11.42
C LEU A 35 -10.59 4.22 11.33
N ALA A 36 -11.14 4.38 10.12
CA ALA A 36 -12.57 4.56 9.92
C ALA A 36 -13.36 3.31 10.32
N LEU A 37 -12.87 2.11 9.94
CA LEU A 37 -13.49 0.85 10.34
C LEU A 37 -13.47 0.68 11.86
N ALA A 38 -12.35 0.95 12.51
CA ALA A 38 -12.24 0.89 13.97
C ALA A 38 -13.13 1.93 14.68
N ALA A 39 -13.20 3.15 14.14
CA ALA A 39 -14.08 4.19 14.64
C ALA A 39 -15.56 3.78 14.53
N GLY A 40 -15.98 3.28 13.37
CA GLY A 40 -17.35 2.82 13.17
C GLY A 40 -17.69 1.58 14.01
N PHE A 41 -16.71 0.69 14.21
CA PHE A 41 -16.90 -0.45 15.11
C PHE A 41 -17.06 0.01 16.55
N ALA A 42 -16.25 0.96 17.05
CA ALA A 42 -16.39 1.53 18.39
C ALA A 42 -17.73 2.29 18.57
N GLU A 43 -18.22 2.98 17.54
CA GLU A 43 -19.52 3.65 17.58
C GLU A 43 -20.69 2.66 17.74
N ARG A 44 -20.63 1.47 17.11
CA ARG A 44 -21.62 0.40 17.31
C ARG A 44 -21.68 -0.13 18.75
N PHE A 45 -20.58 0.02 19.49
CA PHE A 45 -20.50 -0.31 20.92
C PHE A 45 -20.73 0.92 21.82
N GLU A 46 -21.46 1.91 21.34
CA GLU A 46 -21.92 3.10 22.08
C GLU A 46 -20.80 4.03 22.58
N HIS A 47 -19.61 3.97 21.98
CA HIS A 47 -18.56 4.94 22.22
C HIS A 47 -18.77 6.19 21.32
N LYS A 48 -18.48 7.36 21.86
CA LYS A 48 -18.43 8.58 21.05
C LYS A 48 -17.12 8.63 20.30
N ILE A 49 -17.17 8.97 19.02
CA ILE A 49 -16.00 8.97 18.15
C ILE A 49 -15.77 10.30 17.45
N ILE A 50 -14.50 10.57 17.13
CA ILE A 50 -14.07 11.53 16.13
C ILE A 50 -12.98 10.89 15.26
N LEU A 51 -12.97 11.19 13.96
CA LEU A 51 -11.90 10.79 13.04
C LEU A 51 -11.23 12.04 12.47
N ILE A 52 -9.91 12.14 12.60
CA ILE A 52 -9.10 13.26 12.09
C ILE A 52 -7.98 12.70 11.20
N ASP A 53 -7.96 13.11 9.93
CA ASP A 53 -6.85 12.81 9.01
C ASP A 53 -6.11 14.11 8.68
N ALA A 54 -5.22 14.51 9.58
CA ALA A 54 -4.55 15.80 9.49
C ALA A 54 -3.72 15.99 8.20
N PRO A 55 -3.00 14.99 7.68
CA PRO A 55 -2.27 15.13 6.42
C PRO A 55 -3.15 15.33 5.19
N ALA A 56 -4.35 14.72 5.15
CA ALA A 56 -5.28 14.84 4.03
C ALA A 56 -6.02 16.18 4.04
N GLU A 57 -6.38 16.67 5.22
CA GLU A 57 -7.04 17.96 5.42
C GLU A 57 -6.08 19.15 5.43
N PRO A 58 -4.80 19.00 5.24
CA PRO A 58 -3.57 19.73 5.58
C PRO A 58 -3.71 20.69 6.79
N ILE A 59 -4.25 20.14 7.89
CA ILE A 59 -4.31 20.87 9.18
C ILE A 59 -3.02 20.66 9.99
N ASN A 60 -2.65 21.68 10.73
CA ASN A 60 -1.45 21.66 11.57
C ASN A 60 -1.71 21.08 12.96
N LYS A 61 -0.66 21.03 13.78
CA LYS A 61 -0.73 20.49 15.14
C LYS A 61 -1.69 21.25 16.03
N GLU A 62 -1.68 22.57 15.95
CA GLU A 62 -2.53 23.47 16.77
C GLU A 62 -4.01 23.24 16.49
N GLU A 63 -4.41 23.17 15.21
CA GLU A 63 -5.78 22.92 14.82
C GLU A 63 -6.23 21.49 15.21
N THR A 64 -5.33 20.50 15.06
CA THR A 64 -5.61 19.13 15.50
C THR A 64 -5.87 19.08 17.02
N ILE A 65 -5.02 19.73 17.82
CA ILE A 65 -5.18 19.79 19.28
C ILE A 65 -6.48 20.50 19.65
N LYS A 66 -6.82 21.61 18.97
CA LYS A 66 -8.08 22.34 19.21
C LYS A 66 -9.30 21.44 19.01
N ARG A 67 -9.38 20.68 17.91
CA ARG A 67 -10.48 19.72 17.69
C ARG A 67 -10.53 18.64 18.77
N LEU A 68 -9.37 18.20 19.27
CA LEU A 68 -9.32 17.26 20.40
C LEU A 68 -9.78 17.90 21.71
N VAL A 69 -9.45 19.16 21.97
CA VAL A 69 -9.95 19.90 23.16
C VAL A 69 -11.48 19.99 23.12
N ASP A 70 -12.06 20.35 21.97
CA ASP A 70 -13.51 20.44 21.80
C ASP A 70 -14.19 19.07 21.97
N PHE A 71 -13.54 17.96 21.57
CA PHE A 71 -14.06 16.61 21.71
C PHE A 71 -13.84 15.99 23.10
N ASN A 72 -12.76 16.38 23.78
CA ASN A 72 -12.32 15.87 25.08
C ASN A 72 -12.20 14.33 25.15
N PRO A 73 -11.21 13.72 24.48
CA PRO A 73 -11.07 12.29 24.39
C PRO A 73 -10.57 11.64 25.70
N ASP A 74 -11.11 10.47 26.02
CA ASP A 74 -10.59 9.57 27.05
C ASP A 74 -9.45 8.70 26.47
N ILE A 75 -9.59 8.31 25.20
CA ILE A 75 -8.63 7.49 24.47
C ILE A 75 -8.29 8.18 23.14
N VAL A 76 -7.00 8.17 22.79
CA VAL A 76 -6.58 8.49 21.43
C VAL A 76 -5.95 7.26 20.76
N VAL A 77 -6.45 6.92 19.59
CA VAL A 77 -5.92 5.87 18.69
C VAL A 77 -5.16 6.56 17.58
N VAL A 78 -3.84 6.36 17.53
CA VAL A 78 -2.94 7.04 16.60
C VAL A 78 -2.41 6.06 15.58
N GLU A 79 -2.75 6.28 14.31
CA GLU A 79 -2.19 5.51 13.19
C GLU A 79 -0.71 5.84 13.00
N THR A 80 0.10 4.80 12.80
CA THR A 80 1.54 4.91 12.63
C THR A 80 2.03 4.24 11.36
N SER A 81 3.19 4.66 10.88
CA SER A 81 3.88 3.99 9.78
C SER A 81 5.40 4.06 9.97
N THR A 82 6.16 3.23 9.24
CA THR A 82 7.61 3.14 9.46
C THR A 82 8.32 4.47 9.27
N GLY A 83 8.04 5.21 8.20
CA GLY A 83 8.72 6.49 7.94
C GLY A 83 8.21 7.68 8.77
N SER A 84 7.13 7.50 9.55
CA SER A 84 6.59 8.58 10.40
C SER A 84 6.63 8.27 11.89
N ILE A 85 7.19 7.12 12.29
CA ILE A 85 7.06 6.62 13.67
C ILE A 85 7.59 7.60 14.73
N SER A 86 8.73 8.25 14.49
CA SER A 86 9.30 9.22 15.44
C SER A 86 8.36 10.43 15.61
N ASN A 87 7.80 10.94 14.52
CA ASN A 87 6.81 12.01 14.54
C ASN A 87 5.55 11.58 15.28
N ASP A 88 5.04 10.37 14.98
CA ASP A 88 3.77 9.88 15.50
C ASP A 88 3.83 9.65 17.02
N VAL A 89 4.91 9.04 17.51
CA VAL A 89 5.20 8.89 18.93
C VAL A 89 5.36 10.23 19.62
N SER A 90 6.13 11.16 19.02
CA SER A 90 6.34 12.50 19.59
C SER A 90 5.06 13.33 19.66
N PHE A 91 4.22 13.27 18.62
CA PHE A 91 2.92 13.94 18.62
C PHE A 91 2.00 13.35 19.70
N ALA A 92 1.86 12.02 19.73
CA ALA A 92 1.02 11.32 20.68
C ALA A 92 1.44 11.61 22.14
N ALA A 93 2.73 11.48 22.46
CA ALA A 93 3.26 11.80 23.78
C ALA A 93 3.03 13.28 24.16
N GLY A 94 3.11 14.18 23.17
CA GLY A 94 2.85 15.60 23.37
C GLY A 94 1.42 15.92 23.82
N LEU A 95 0.45 15.05 23.50
CA LEU A 95 -0.96 15.21 23.92
C LEU A 95 -1.13 15.08 25.45
N LYS A 96 -0.26 14.33 26.14
CA LYS A 96 -0.28 14.23 27.62
C LYS A 96 -0.09 15.59 28.32
N LYS A 97 0.52 16.58 27.65
CA LYS A 97 0.65 17.94 28.21
C LYS A 97 -0.68 18.70 28.24
N VAL A 98 -1.58 18.39 27.32
CA VAL A 98 -2.92 19.00 27.22
C VAL A 98 -3.95 18.15 27.96
N PHE A 99 -3.81 16.84 27.88
CA PHE A 99 -4.71 15.83 28.48
C PHE A 99 -3.90 14.86 29.34
N PRO A 100 -3.59 15.21 30.62
CA PRO A 100 -2.75 14.35 31.47
C PRO A 100 -3.29 12.94 31.73
N ALA A 101 -4.62 12.77 31.71
CA ALA A 101 -5.30 11.49 31.94
C ALA A 101 -5.59 10.70 30.64
N LEU A 102 -5.26 11.26 29.46
CA LEU A 102 -5.51 10.63 28.17
C LEU A 102 -4.81 9.26 28.05
N PHE A 103 -5.54 8.22 27.66
CA PHE A 103 -4.94 6.94 27.31
C PHE A 103 -4.53 6.92 25.83
N ILE A 104 -3.27 6.62 25.55
CA ILE A 104 -2.70 6.65 24.20
C ILE A 104 -2.48 5.22 23.70
N CYS A 105 -3.14 4.87 22.58
CA CYS A 105 -2.96 3.62 21.87
C CYS A 105 -2.44 3.85 20.46
N LEU A 106 -1.27 3.29 20.15
CA LEU A 106 -0.73 3.32 18.78
C LEU A 106 -1.23 2.11 17.99
N VAL A 107 -1.48 2.29 16.69
CA VAL A 107 -1.94 1.25 15.77
C VAL A 107 -1.18 1.32 14.43
N GLY A 108 -1.31 0.31 13.60
CA GLY A 108 -0.74 0.28 12.25
C GLY A 108 0.36 -0.76 12.07
N ASN A 109 0.86 -0.86 10.84
CA ASN A 109 1.78 -1.95 10.46
C ASN A 109 3.13 -1.88 11.19
N HIS A 110 3.68 -0.68 11.38
CA HIS A 110 4.98 -0.53 12.05
C HIS A 110 4.93 -1.05 13.47
N VAL A 111 3.98 -0.54 14.24
CA VAL A 111 3.88 -0.89 15.67
C VAL A 111 3.38 -2.32 15.88
N THR A 112 2.74 -2.94 14.92
CA THR A 112 2.43 -4.37 14.95
C THR A 112 3.71 -5.22 14.91
N ALA A 113 4.68 -4.84 14.07
CA ALA A 113 5.96 -5.54 13.95
C ALA A 113 6.96 -5.17 15.07
N CYS A 114 6.90 -3.94 15.60
CA CYS A 114 7.87 -3.35 16.53
C CYS A 114 7.19 -2.84 17.82
N ASP A 115 6.22 -3.59 18.36
CA ASP A 115 5.37 -3.14 19.47
C ASP A 115 6.15 -2.80 20.75
N LYS A 116 6.99 -3.71 21.23
CA LYS A 116 7.80 -3.51 22.44
C LYS A 116 8.86 -2.44 22.24
N ASP A 117 9.55 -2.47 21.09
CA ASP A 117 10.60 -1.52 20.79
C ASP A 117 10.01 -0.09 20.73
N THR A 118 8.84 0.07 20.10
CA THR A 118 8.15 1.36 20.02
C THR A 118 7.75 1.87 21.41
N LEU A 119 7.14 1.02 22.26
CA LEU A 119 6.79 1.41 23.63
C LEU A 119 8.03 1.76 24.46
N ALA A 120 9.14 1.09 24.25
CA ALA A 120 10.39 1.38 24.97
C ALA A 120 10.96 2.78 24.62
N THR A 121 10.62 3.35 23.46
CA THR A 121 11.14 4.67 23.05
C THR A 121 10.55 5.83 23.86
N ASN A 122 9.34 5.69 24.41
CA ASN A 122 8.66 6.78 25.11
C ASN A 122 7.69 6.27 26.18
N SER A 123 7.94 6.61 27.45
CA SER A 123 7.15 6.18 28.59
C SER A 123 5.74 6.79 28.68
N LEU A 124 5.46 7.84 27.88
CA LEU A 124 4.14 8.48 27.84
C LEU A 124 3.14 7.76 26.92
N ILE A 125 3.60 6.76 26.15
CA ILE A 125 2.71 5.92 25.34
C ILE A 125 2.24 4.76 26.20
N ASP A 126 0.91 4.57 26.28
CA ASP A 126 0.31 3.59 27.16
C ASP A 126 0.23 2.19 26.53
N SER A 127 -0.07 2.10 25.21
CA SER A 127 -0.25 0.82 24.53
C SER A 127 -0.07 0.85 23.02
N VAL A 128 0.02 -0.37 22.47
CA VAL A 128 -0.05 -0.68 21.04
C VAL A 128 -1.14 -1.73 20.83
N ALA A 129 -2.10 -1.48 19.94
CA ALA A 129 -3.00 -2.51 19.45
C ALA A 129 -2.46 -3.06 18.12
N ARG A 130 -2.17 -4.37 18.11
CA ARG A 130 -1.52 -5.08 16.99
C ARG A 130 -2.53 -5.71 16.05
N ASN A 131 -2.11 -5.92 14.80
CA ASN A 131 -2.91 -6.61 13.77
C ASN A 131 -4.23 -5.86 13.46
N GLU A 132 -5.32 -6.60 13.22
CA GLU A 132 -6.68 -6.04 13.13
C GLU A 132 -7.09 -5.55 14.52
N TYR A 133 -7.30 -4.27 14.68
CA TYR A 133 -7.38 -3.65 16.01
C TYR A 133 -8.78 -3.16 16.40
N GLU A 134 -9.79 -3.33 15.56
CA GLU A 134 -11.14 -2.83 15.81
C GLU A 134 -11.73 -3.37 17.11
N GLU A 135 -11.75 -4.70 17.25
CA GLU A 135 -12.24 -5.37 18.48
C GLU A 135 -11.32 -5.10 19.68
N THR A 136 -10.00 -4.97 19.44
CA THR A 136 -9.02 -4.68 20.50
C THR A 136 -9.25 -3.30 21.10
N ILE A 137 -9.56 -2.29 20.26
CA ILE A 137 -9.88 -0.93 20.74
C ILE A 137 -11.19 -0.91 21.55
N VAL A 138 -12.22 -1.63 21.11
CA VAL A 138 -13.48 -1.71 21.86
C VAL A 138 -13.30 -2.43 23.20
N ASP A 139 -12.57 -3.56 23.22
CA ASP A 139 -12.26 -4.28 24.45
C ASP A 139 -11.44 -3.42 25.42
N LEU A 140 -10.41 -2.73 24.92
CA LEU A 140 -9.62 -1.76 25.68
C LEU A 140 -10.51 -0.65 26.28
N ALA A 141 -11.37 -0.03 25.47
CA ALA A 141 -12.23 1.05 25.93
C ALA A 141 -13.22 0.60 27.01
N ASN A 142 -13.84 -0.57 26.82
CA ASN A 142 -14.77 -1.15 27.79
C ASN A 142 -14.10 -1.45 29.14
N ARG A 143 -12.88 -1.97 29.13
CA ARG A 143 -12.13 -2.26 30.36
C ARG A 143 -11.66 -1.01 31.06
N LEU A 144 -11.16 -0.02 30.32
CA LEU A 144 -10.80 1.28 30.89
C LEU A 144 -12.00 1.97 31.53
N GLN A 145 -13.17 1.93 30.89
CA GLN A 145 -14.42 2.49 31.43
C GLN A 145 -14.84 1.86 32.75
N LYS A 146 -14.57 0.56 32.92
CA LYS A 146 -14.91 -0.21 34.12
C LYS A 146 -13.77 -0.29 35.14
N ASN A 147 -12.61 0.31 34.87
CA ASN A 147 -11.39 0.18 35.66
C ASN A 147 -10.94 -1.30 35.82
N GLU A 148 -11.12 -2.13 34.78
CA GLU A 148 -10.71 -3.52 34.77
C GLU A 148 -9.26 -3.69 34.27
N SER A 149 -8.65 -4.86 34.58
CA SER A 149 -7.29 -5.21 34.12
C SER A 149 -7.22 -5.34 32.61
N LEU A 150 -6.11 -4.87 32.00
CA LEU A 150 -5.83 -4.98 30.58
C LEU A 150 -5.12 -6.31 30.20
N GLU A 151 -4.81 -7.18 31.17
CA GLU A 151 -4.08 -8.44 30.95
C GLU A 151 -4.75 -9.40 29.95
N ASN A 152 -6.07 -9.31 29.81
CA ASN A 152 -6.85 -10.16 28.91
C ASN A 152 -7.33 -9.46 27.64
N VAL A 153 -6.86 -8.24 27.34
CA VAL A 153 -7.16 -7.58 26.06
C VAL A 153 -6.29 -8.18 24.97
N LEU A 154 -6.86 -9.06 24.17
CA LEU A 154 -6.12 -9.74 23.10
C LEU A 154 -5.55 -8.75 22.09
N SER A 155 -4.37 -9.05 21.53
CA SER A 155 -3.57 -8.22 20.62
C SER A 155 -3.10 -6.88 21.20
N LEU A 156 -3.24 -6.64 22.51
CA LEU A 156 -2.70 -5.44 23.16
C LEU A 156 -1.27 -5.70 23.67
N THR A 157 -0.36 -4.78 23.40
CA THR A 157 0.92 -4.63 24.12
C THR A 157 0.83 -3.32 24.88
N TRP A 158 1.02 -3.36 26.20
CA TRP A 158 0.69 -2.23 27.08
C TRP A 158 1.67 -2.08 28.23
N ARG A 159 1.67 -0.90 28.83
CA ARG A 159 2.54 -0.54 29.95
C ARG A 159 1.85 -0.77 31.30
N LYS A 160 2.49 -1.56 32.15
CA LYS A 160 2.08 -1.78 33.55
C LYS A 160 3.20 -1.27 34.46
N GLY A 161 3.11 -0.01 34.87
CA GLY A 161 4.23 0.66 35.53
C GLY A 161 5.42 0.80 34.58
N GLU A 162 6.56 0.22 34.96
CA GLU A 162 7.77 0.20 34.11
C GLU A 162 7.81 -1.00 33.13
N ASP A 163 6.99 -2.02 33.36
CA ASP A 163 6.97 -3.22 32.55
C ASP A 163 6.15 -3.05 31.26
N ILE A 164 6.59 -3.69 30.18
CA ILE A 164 5.86 -3.79 28.92
C ILE A 164 5.31 -5.22 28.79
N ILE A 165 4.00 -5.34 28.94
CA ILE A 165 3.27 -6.62 28.86
C ILE A 165 2.75 -6.80 27.42
N ARG A 166 3.01 -7.95 26.83
CA ARG A 166 2.49 -8.34 25.51
C ARG A 166 1.48 -9.46 25.66
N ASN A 167 0.22 -9.13 25.49
CA ASN A 167 -0.87 -10.10 25.56
C ASN A 167 -0.90 -11.02 24.32
N GLU A 168 -1.64 -12.12 24.42
CA GLU A 168 -1.86 -13.04 23.29
C GLU A 168 -2.50 -12.34 22.09
N SER A 169 -2.26 -12.88 20.90
CA SER A 169 -2.85 -12.34 19.67
C SER A 169 -4.33 -12.72 19.57
N ARG A 170 -5.15 -11.77 19.12
CA ARG A 170 -6.55 -11.99 18.79
C ARG A 170 -6.65 -12.77 17.47
N PRO A 171 -7.52 -13.79 17.39
CA PRO A 171 -7.88 -14.37 16.09
C PRO A 171 -8.45 -13.29 15.15
N PRO A 172 -8.18 -13.36 13.84
CA PRO A 172 -8.79 -12.45 12.89
C PRO A 172 -10.32 -12.57 12.88
N LEU A 173 -11.03 -11.45 12.70
CA LEU A 173 -12.49 -11.44 12.57
C LEU A 173 -12.93 -12.33 11.40
N GLU A 174 -13.73 -13.36 11.66
CA GLU A 174 -14.13 -14.33 10.63
C GLU A 174 -15.18 -13.77 9.66
N ASN A 175 -16.22 -13.13 10.20
CA ASN A 175 -17.31 -12.57 9.42
C ASN A 175 -17.11 -11.07 9.20
N LEU A 176 -16.65 -10.67 8.02
CA LEU A 176 -16.43 -9.25 7.69
C LEU A 176 -17.74 -8.45 7.47
N ASP A 177 -18.89 -9.11 7.36
CA ASP A 177 -20.19 -8.43 7.30
C ASP A 177 -20.59 -7.80 8.65
N ASP A 178 -19.95 -8.22 9.74
CA ASP A 178 -20.14 -7.61 11.06
C ASP A 178 -19.46 -6.25 11.20
N MET A 179 -18.60 -5.89 10.24
CA MET A 179 -17.95 -4.57 10.21
C MET A 179 -18.90 -3.48 9.68
N PRO A 180 -18.77 -2.23 10.16
CA PRO A 180 -19.47 -1.09 9.56
C PRO A 180 -18.95 -0.83 8.15
N PHE A 181 -19.72 -0.11 7.35
CA PHE A 181 -19.20 0.47 6.13
C PHE A 181 -18.23 1.61 6.47
N ALA A 182 -17.01 1.56 5.91
CA ALA A 182 -16.08 2.68 6.08
C ALA A 182 -16.67 3.99 5.54
N SER A 183 -17.48 3.90 4.49
CA SER A 183 -18.17 5.02 3.87
C SER A 183 -19.18 5.72 4.81
N GLU A 184 -19.76 5.03 5.80
CA GLU A 184 -20.61 5.67 6.81
C GLU A 184 -19.81 6.66 7.69
N ILE A 185 -18.59 6.27 8.06
CA ILE A 185 -17.68 7.12 8.85
C ILE A 185 -17.10 8.24 8.00
N PHE A 186 -16.75 7.94 6.74
CA PHE A 186 -16.32 8.99 5.80
C PHE A 186 -17.37 10.07 5.63
N LYS A 187 -18.66 9.72 5.55
CA LYS A 187 -19.75 10.69 5.45
C LYS A 187 -19.81 11.67 6.61
N LYS A 188 -19.36 11.24 7.80
CA LYS A 188 -19.38 12.08 9.02
C LYS A 188 -18.16 12.99 9.13
N PHE A 189 -16.97 12.51 8.73
CA PHE A 189 -15.70 13.13 9.12
C PHE A 189 -14.79 13.47 7.94
N ILE A 190 -15.08 13.02 6.71
CA ILE A 190 -14.13 13.09 5.58
C ILE A 190 -14.78 13.81 4.39
N ASP A 191 -14.01 14.70 3.76
CA ASP A 191 -14.35 15.26 2.45
C ASP A 191 -13.64 14.46 1.34
N PRO A 192 -14.36 13.74 0.47
CA PRO A 192 -13.76 12.97 -0.64
C PRO A 192 -12.86 13.79 -1.58
N ARG A 193 -13.04 15.13 -1.60
CA ARG A 193 -12.22 16.03 -2.44
C ARG A 193 -10.77 16.16 -1.94
N ASN A 194 -10.46 15.74 -0.73
CA ASN A 194 -9.09 15.68 -0.20
C ASN A 194 -8.33 14.42 -0.63
N TYR A 195 -9.02 13.41 -1.20
CA TYR A 195 -8.46 12.08 -1.49
C TYR A 195 -8.36 11.83 -3.00
N PHE A 196 -7.37 12.44 -3.62
CA PHE A 196 -7.08 12.21 -5.03
C PHE A 196 -6.38 10.86 -5.23
N PHE A 197 -6.84 10.06 -6.17
CA PHE A 197 -6.21 8.81 -6.59
C PHE A 197 -5.85 8.87 -8.07
N SER A 198 -4.56 8.74 -8.40
CA SER A 198 -4.07 8.96 -9.77
C SER A 198 -4.55 7.92 -10.79
N ALA A 199 -4.88 6.70 -10.37
CA ALA A 199 -5.44 5.66 -11.22
C ALA A 199 -6.97 5.76 -11.33
N GLY A 200 -7.64 6.42 -10.37
CA GLY A 200 -9.09 6.59 -10.28
C GLY A 200 -9.62 7.81 -11.02
N ARG A 201 -10.95 7.87 -11.16
CA ARG A 201 -11.70 9.09 -11.45
C ARG A 201 -11.88 9.86 -10.14
N PHE A 202 -12.14 11.15 -10.25
CA PHE A 202 -12.21 12.03 -9.08
C PHE A 202 -13.48 12.89 -9.11
N PRO A 203 -14.17 13.05 -7.97
CA PRO A 203 -13.93 12.45 -6.63
C PRO A 203 -14.23 10.95 -6.57
N GLN A 204 -13.58 10.23 -5.67
CA GLN A 204 -13.75 8.79 -5.48
C GLN A 204 -13.78 8.44 -3.98
N VAL A 205 -14.30 7.25 -3.65
CA VAL A 205 -14.25 6.65 -2.31
C VAL A 205 -13.49 5.34 -2.37
N MET A 206 -12.61 5.10 -1.40
CA MET A 206 -11.92 3.81 -1.23
C MET A 206 -12.61 2.95 -0.19
N ILE A 207 -12.76 1.65 -0.48
CA ILE A 207 -13.33 0.66 0.44
C ILE A 207 -12.48 -0.59 0.47
N TYR A 208 -12.60 -1.38 1.55
CA TYR A 208 -12.14 -2.76 1.61
C TYR A 208 -13.33 -3.72 1.58
N THR A 209 -13.21 -4.77 0.75
CA THR A 209 -14.23 -5.81 0.62
C THR A 209 -13.73 -7.16 1.10
N GLY A 210 -12.41 -7.32 1.25
CA GLY A 210 -11.76 -8.51 1.74
C GLY A 210 -10.46 -8.19 2.50
N ARG A 211 -10.04 -9.12 3.34
CA ARG A 211 -8.80 -9.08 4.14
C ARG A 211 -8.04 -10.38 4.00
N GLY A 212 -6.73 -10.29 4.01
CA GLY A 212 -5.85 -11.43 3.77
C GLY A 212 -5.55 -11.62 2.30
N CYS A 213 -4.45 -12.31 2.03
CA CYS A 213 -4.04 -12.66 0.67
C CYS A 213 -3.33 -14.02 0.72
N PRO A 214 -3.81 -15.04 -0.02
CA PRO A 214 -3.24 -16.39 0.05
C PRO A 214 -1.85 -16.50 -0.57
N TYR A 215 -1.36 -15.43 -1.20
CA TYR A 215 -0.06 -15.39 -1.84
C TYR A 215 1.03 -14.91 -0.88
N LEU A 216 2.23 -15.49 -1.04
CA LEU A 216 3.34 -15.34 -0.07
C LEU A 216 4.40 -14.33 -0.52
N CYS A 217 3.99 -13.25 -1.22
CA CYS A 217 4.92 -12.24 -1.70
C CYS A 217 5.76 -11.67 -0.56
N THR A 218 7.10 -11.78 -0.66
CA THR A 218 8.04 -11.47 0.43
C THR A 218 8.02 -10.00 0.87
N PHE A 219 7.57 -9.11 0.01
CA PHE A 219 7.55 -7.66 0.23
C PHE A 219 6.21 -7.12 0.76
N CYS A 220 5.15 -7.94 0.72
CA CYS A 220 3.79 -7.46 0.99
C CYS A 220 3.54 -7.35 2.50
N VAL A 221 3.34 -6.11 2.98
CA VAL A 221 3.29 -5.81 4.40
C VAL A 221 2.00 -6.28 5.09
N TYR A 222 0.84 -6.09 4.44
CA TYR A 222 -0.45 -6.39 5.10
C TYR A 222 -0.66 -7.87 5.41
N PRO A 223 -0.48 -8.82 4.47
CA PRO A 223 -0.63 -10.23 4.80
C PRO A 223 0.36 -10.72 5.85
N GLN A 224 1.58 -10.18 5.88
CA GLN A 224 2.61 -10.61 6.82
C GLN A 224 2.46 -10.00 8.21
N ASN A 225 1.97 -8.75 8.32
CA ASN A 225 1.91 -8.01 9.59
C ASN A 225 0.50 -7.80 10.12
N PHE A 226 -0.51 -7.72 9.27
CA PHE A 226 -1.79 -7.17 9.70
C PHE A 226 -2.88 -8.24 9.83
N TYR A 227 -3.24 -8.94 8.76
CA TYR A 227 -4.39 -9.85 8.75
C TYR A 227 -4.11 -11.27 8.22
N GLY A 228 -2.86 -11.60 7.93
CA GLY A 228 -2.46 -12.96 7.57
C GLY A 228 -2.80 -13.35 6.12
N HIS A 229 -2.58 -14.63 5.83
CA HIS A 229 -2.72 -15.21 4.50
C HIS A 229 -4.07 -15.88 4.24
N ASN A 230 -4.94 -16.00 5.26
CA ASN A 230 -6.28 -16.51 5.07
C ASN A 230 -7.17 -15.41 4.50
N TYR A 231 -7.64 -15.58 3.24
CA TYR A 231 -8.50 -14.60 2.59
C TYR A 231 -9.93 -14.72 3.12
N ARG A 232 -10.41 -13.67 3.74
CA ARG A 232 -11.79 -13.48 4.21
C ARG A 232 -12.41 -12.33 3.44
N HIS A 233 -13.67 -12.42 3.10
CA HIS A 233 -14.36 -11.39 2.32
C HIS A 233 -15.75 -11.13 2.87
N ARG A 234 -16.25 -9.94 2.65
CA ARG A 234 -17.65 -9.56 2.88
C ARG A 234 -18.54 -10.29 1.88
N SER A 235 -19.79 -10.51 2.24
CA SER A 235 -20.74 -11.09 1.30
C SER A 235 -20.96 -10.18 0.09
N PRO A 236 -21.27 -10.74 -1.10
CA PRO A 236 -21.60 -9.93 -2.27
C PRO A 236 -22.74 -8.94 -2.02
N LYS A 237 -23.71 -9.30 -1.17
CA LYS A 237 -24.82 -8.43 -0.77
C LYS A 237 -24.34 -7.23 0.05
N SER A 238 -23.44 -7.44 1.00
CA SER A 238 -22.84 -6.36 1.81
C SER A 238 -22.04 -5.38 0.93
N ILE A 239 -21.26 -5.91 -0.02
CA ILE A 239 -20.47 -5.06 -0.95
C ILE A 239 -21.42 -4.23 -1.83
N ALA A 240 -22.44 -4.86 -2.42
CA ALA A 240 -23.42 -4.15 -3.25
C ALA A 240 -24.19 -3.08 -2.46
N ALA A 241 -24.52 -3.37 -1.20
CA ALA A 241 -25.18 -2.41 -0.30
C ALA A 241 -24.31 -1.18 -0.02
N GLU A 242 -22.98 -1.36 0.17
CA GLU A 242 -22.08 -0.20 0.36
C GLU A 242 -21.92 0.63 -0.92
N PHE A 243 -21.86 0.01 -2.10
CA PHE A 243 -21.91 0.75 -3.37
C PHE A 243 -23.17 1.60 -3.48
N LYS A 244 -24.34 1.03 -3.14
CA LYS A 244 -25.60 1.79 -3.11
C LYS A 244 -25.56 2.91 -2.09
N TYR A 245 -25.05 2.66 -0.89
CA TYR A 245 -24.89 3.69 0.15
C TYR A 245 -24.01 4.85 -0.36
N ILE A 246 -22.88 4.55 -1.02
CA ILE A 246 -22.00 5.58 -1.58
C ILE A 246 -22.72 6.39 -2.66
N GLU A 247 -23.44 5.73 -3.57
CA GLU A 247 -24.19 6.38 -4.64
C GLU A 247 -25.27 7.35 -4.10
N GLU A 248 -25.94 6.97 -3.02
CA GLU A 248 -26.98 7.76 -2.39
C GLU A 248 -26.46 8.92 -1.52
N ASN A 249 -25.32 8.72 -0.85
CA ASN A 249 -24.83 9.65 0.17
C ASN A 249 -23.67 10.55 -0.29
N PHE A 250 -23.02 10.24 -1.43
CA PHE A 250 -21.92 11.01 -1.98
C PHE A 250 -22.19 11.43 -3.43
N PRO A 251 -23.07 12.43 -3.66
CA PRO A 251 -23.57 12.76 -5.00
C PRO A 251 -22.48 13.20 -6.00
N ASP A 252 -21.36 13.73 -5.51
CA ASP A 252 -20.22 14.17 -6.34
C ASP A 252 -19.25 13.02 -6.69
N VAL A 253 -19.33 11.90 -5.97
CA VAL A 253 -18.44 10.75 -6.19
C VAL A 253 -18.83 10.02 -7.47
N VAL A 254 -17.83 9.72 -8.30
CA VAL A 254 -18.02 9.08 -9.61
C VAL A 254 -17.36 7.70 -9.72
N GLU A 255 -16.54 7.33 -8.74
CA GLU A 255 -15.83 6.04 -8.74
C GLU A 255 -15.64 5.49 -7.33
N VAL A 256 -15.68 4.16 -7.21
CA VAL A 256 -15.29 3.41 -6.00
C VAL A 256 -13.96 2.70 -6.29
N THR A 257 -13.01 2.81 -5.39
CA THR A 257 -11.77 2.03 -5.43
C THR A 257 -11.84 0.91 -4.39
N ILE A 258 -11.84 -0.35 -4.84
CA ILE A 258 -11.69 -1.52 -3.97
C ILE A 258 -10.19 -1.72 -3.73
N GLU A 259 -9.75 -1.46 -2.51
CA GLU A 259 -8.32 -1.44 -2.14
C GLU A 259 -7.84 -2.75 -1.50
N ASP A 260 -8.56 -3.85 -1.69
CA ASP A 260 -8.15 -5.19 -1.28
C ASP A 260 -6.76 -5.52 -1.84
N ASP A 261 -5.98 -6.37 -1.17
CA ASP A 261 -4.68 -6.83 -1.72
C ASP A 261 -4.85 -7.58 -3.03
N THR A 262 -5.94 -8.35 -3.15
CA THR A 262 -6.35 -9.03 -4.37
C THR A 262 -7.86 -9.28 -4.30
N PHE A 263 -8.64 -8.47 -4.96
CA PHE A 263 -10.11 -8.61 -5.00
C PHE A 263 -10.56 -9.92 -5.66
N THR A 264 -9.78 -10.42 -6.61
CA THR A 264 -10.14 -11.53 -7.49
C THR A 264 -9.63 -12.91 -7.02
N VAL A 265 -9.53 -13.14 -5.70
CA VAL A 265 -9.09 -14.43 -5.15
C VAL A 265 -10.10 -15.54 -5.47
N TYR A 266 -11.40 -15.28 -5.28
CA TYR A 266 -12.46 -16.23 -5.58
C TYR A 266 -13.33 -15.73 -6.74
N LYS A 267 -13.23 -16.42 -7.87
CA LYS A 267 -13.91 -16.07 -9.12
C LYS A 267 -15.43 -15.94 -8.96
N ASP A 268 -16.06 -16.95 -8.34
CA ASP A 268 -17.53 -17.00 -8.19
C ASP A 268 -18.03 -15.85 -7.31
N HIS A 269 -17.25 -15.47 -6.27
CA HIS A 269 -17.56 -14.33 -5.44
C HIS A 269 -17.57 -13.02 -6.25
N VAL A 270 -16.52 -12.79 -7.07
CA VAL A 270 -16.43 -11.60 -7.93
C VAL A 270 -17.60 -11.54 -8.93
N ILE A 271 -17.93 -12.68 -9.54
CA ILE A 271 -19.05 -12.76 -10.50
C ILE A 271 -20.37 -12.41 -9.81
N GLU A 272 -20.60 -12.90 -8.59
CA GLU A 272 -21.82 -12.60 -7.84
C GLU A 272 -21.91 -11.13 -7.42
N VAL A 273 -20.78 -10.51 -6.98
CA VAL A 273 -20.74 -9.06 -6.76
C VAL A 273 -21.11 -8.31 -8.04
N CYS A 274 -20.55 -8.71 -9.18
CA CYS A 274 -20.87 -8.07 -10.47
C CYS A 274 -22.35 -8.21 -10.83
N ARG A 275 -22.96 -9.39 -10.63
CA ARG A 275 -24.40 -9.62 -10.87
C ARG A 275 -25.27 -8.69 -10.04
N LEU A 276 -24.95 -8.53 -8.74
CA LEU A 276 -25.71 -7.66 -7.85
C LEU A 276 -25.54 -6.18 -8.23
N LEU A 277 -24.34 -5.73 -8.58
CA LEU A 277 -24.10 -4.37 -9.06
C LEU A 277 -24.88 -4.06 -10.35
N ILE A 278 -24.96 -5.02 -11.28
CA ILE A 278 -25.77 -4.92 -12.50
C ILE A 278 -27.25 -4.86 -12.15
N ALA A 279 -27.74 -5.78 -11.30
CA ALA A 279 -29.14 -5.88 -10.92
C ALA A 279 -29.66 -4.61 -10.22
N GLN A 280 -28.82 -3.94 -9.42
CA GLN A 280 -29.18 -2.66 -8.77
C GLN A 280 -28.96 -1.43 -9.65
N ASN A 281 -28.57 -1.61 -10.94
CA ASN A 281 -28.26 -0.51 -11.86
C ASN A 281 -27.20 0.47 -11.33
N ASN A 282 -26.13 -0.05 -10.72
CA ASN A 282 -25.03 0.76 -10.19
C ASN A 282 -24.47 1.70 -11.26
N ARG A 283 -24.42 3.00 -10.97
CA ARG A 283 -23.92 4.04 -11.88
C ARG A 283 -22.45 4.38 -11.65
N LEU A 284 -21.91 4.06 -10.47
CA LEU A 284 -20.54 4.33 -10.14
C LEU A 284 -19.60 3.44 -10.96
N THR A 285 -18.56 4.03 -11.54
CA THR A 285 -17.44 3.21 -12.02
C THR A 285 -16.62 2.71 -10.83
N TRP A 286 -15.84 1.65 -11.03
CA TRP A 286 -14.97 1.16 -9.97
C TRP A 286 -13.66 0.61 -10.48
N THR A 287 -12.67 0.53 -9.59
CA THR A 287 -11.34 -0.04 -9.82
C THR A 287 -10.99 -1.01 -8.71
N CYS A 288 -10.10 -1.97 -8.97
CA CYS A 288 -9.60 -2.90 -7.96
C CYS A 288 -8.19 -3.42 -8.27
N ASN A 289 -7.54 -3.99 -7.25
CA ASN A 289 -6.26 -4.68 -7.38
C ASN A 289 -6.50 -6.14 -7.79
N VAL A 290 -5.75 -6.61 -8.79
CA VAL A 290 -5.85 -7.96 -9.33
C VAL A 290 -4.47 -8.56 -9.64
N ARG A 291 -4.44 -9.87 -9.86
CA ARG A 291 -3.23 -10.58 -10.28
C ARG A 291 -3.04 -10.55 -11.80
N ALA A 292 -1.81 -10.81 -12.21
CA ALA A 292 -1.40 -10.82 -13.63
C ALA A 292 -2.01 -11.97 -14.45
N ASP A 293 -2.54 -13.01 -13.82
CA ASP A 293 -3.13 -14.21 -14.41
C ASP A 293 -4.68 -14.18 -14.50
N LEU A 294 -5.31 -13.04 -14.21
CA LEU A 294 -6.77 -12.90 -14.21
C LEU A 294 -7.39 -13.30 -15.56
N ASP A 295 -8.42 -14.16 -15.50
CA ASP A 295 -9.10 -14.74 -16.65
C ASP A 295 -10.06 -13.76 -17.36
N GLU A 296 -10.38 -14.07 -18.62
CA GLU A 296 -11.20 -13.24 -19.49
C GLU A 296 -12.67 -13.19 -19.03
N GLU A 297 -13.23 -14.30 -18.55
CA GLU A 297 -14.62 -14.36 -18.13
C GLU A 297 -14.90 -13.47 -16.94
N THR A 298 -14.04 -13.53 -15.92
CA THR A 298 -14.11 -12.64 -14.76
C THR A 298 -14.03 -11.17 -15.19
N MET A 299 -13.10 -10.83 -16.08
CA MET A 299 -12.99 -9.47 -16.62
C MET A 299 -14.22 -9.01 -17.40
N ARG A 300 -14.90 -9.90 -18.12
CA ARG A 300 -16.17 -9.58 -18.81
C ARG A 300 -17.27 -9.20 -17.83
N TRP A 301 -17.45 -9.99 -16.76
CA TRP A 301 -18.41 -9.68 -15.70
C TRP A 301 -18.09 -8.35 -15.02
N MET A 302 -16.82 -8.14 -14.67
CA MET A 302 -16.36 -6.87 -14.09
C MET A 302 -16.68 -5.69 -15.00
N LYS A 303 -16.41 -5.81 -16.31
CA LYS A 303 -16.72 -4.76 -17.29
C LYS A 303 -18.20 -4.44 -17.38
N GLN A 304 -19.05 -5.45 -17.40
CA GLN A 304 -20.52 -5.30 -17.43
C GLN A 304 -21.04 -4.61 -16.16
N ALA A 305 -20.37 -4.83 -15.02
CA ALA A 305 -20.68 -4.21 -13.74
C ALA A 305 -20.03 -2.81 -13.55
N ASN A 306 -19.62 -2.14 -14.62
CA ASN A 306 -18.98 -0.81 -14.61
C ASN A 306 -17.55 -0.77 -14.04
N CYS A 307 -16.84 -1.91 -13.91
CA CYS A 307 -15.40 -1.85 -13.68
C CYS A 307 -14.72 -1.10 -14.84
N ARG A 308 -13.94 -0.08 -14.50
CA ARG A 308 -13.26 0.75 -15.49
C ARG A 308 -11.81 0.34 -15.70
N LEU A 309 -11.12 0.07 -14.61
CA LEU A 309 -9.68 -0.16 -14.60
C LEU A 309 -9.33 -1.23 -13.57
N VAL A 310 -8.36 -2.07 -13.89
CA VAL A 310 -7.74 -2.98 -12.94
C VAL A 310 -6.28 -2.58 -12.70
N ILE A 311 -5.85 -2.66 -11.43
CA ILE A 311 -4.47 -2.43 -11.02
C ILE A 311 -3.81 -3.79 -10.94
N VAL A 312 -2.81 -4.02 -11.78
CA VAL A 312 -2.19 -5.35 -11.94
C VAL A 312 -0.75 -5.33 -11.44
N GLY A 313 -0.47 -6.12 -10.41
CA GLY A 313 0.89 -6.36 -9.96
C GLY A 313 1.60 -7.40 -10.85
N PHE A 314 2.31 -6.95 -11.88
CA PHE A 314 3.21 -7.80 -12.68
C PHE A 314 4.54 -8.02 -11.98
N GLU A 315 5.03 -7.02 -11.29
CA GLU A 315 6.25 -6.88 -10.49
C GLU A 315 7.53 -7.04 -11.30
N SER A 316 7.76 -8.18 -11.96
CA SER A 316 9.01 -8.44 -12.70
C SER A 316 8.77 -9.16 -14.02
N GLY A 317 9.63 -8.90 -15.00
CA GLY A 317 9.74 -9.64 -16.26
C GLY A 317 10.63 -10.87 -16.16
N SER A 318 11.28 -11.07 -15.02
CA SER A 318 12.20 -12.20 -14.79
C SER A 318 11.54 -13.30 -13.95
N ASN A 319 11.47 -14.52 -14.49
CA ASN A 319 10.95 -15.67 -13.73
C ASN A 319 11.83 -16.01 -12.50
N LYS A 320 13.14 -15.70 -12.55
CA LYS A 320 14.05 -15.83 -11.41
C LYS A 320 13.58 -14.92 -10.27
N ILE A 321 13.33 -13.66 -10.56
CA ILE A 321 12.89 -12.66 -9.56
C ILE A 321 11.48 -12.98 -9.05
N LEU A 322 10.52 -13.31 -9.92
CA LEU A 322 9.18 -13.74 -9.53
C LEU A 322 9.20 -14.92 -8.56
N LYS A 323 10.11 -15.88 -8.76
CA LYS A 323 10.31 -17.02 -7.85
C LYS A 323 10.89 -16.58 -6.50
N LEU A 324 11.92 -15.72 -6.51
CA LEU A 324 12.57 -15.24 -5.29
C LEU A 324 11.63 -14.36 -4.43
N MET A 325 10.78 -13.54 -5.05
CA MET A 325 9.75 -12.77 -4.34
C MET A 325 8.50 -13.58 -3.98
N LYS A 326 8.45 -14.89 -4.31
CA LYS A 326 7.32 -15.80 -4.05
C LYS A 326 5.99 -15.30 -4.66
N LYS A 327 6.04 -14.68 -5.85
CA LYS A 327 4.83 -14.16 -6.54
C LYS A 327 3.82 -15.26 -6.90
N GLY A 328 4.28 -16.50 -7.04
CA GLY A 328 3.45 -17.67 -7.34
C GLY A 328 2.84 -17.66 -8.76
N VAL A 329 3.48 -16.96 -9.70
CA VAL A 329 3.10 -16.88 -11.11
C VAL A 329 4.35 -16.69 -11.97
N LYS A 330 4.34 -17.19 -13.21
CA LYS A 330 5.41 -16.99 -14.20
C LYS A 330 4.98 -16.00 -15.27
N VAL A 331 5.95 -15.41 -15.99
CA VAL A 331 5.70 -14.44 -17.06
C VAL A 331 4.78 -15.01 -18.15
N GLU A 332 4.91 -16.30 -18.49
CA GLU A 332 4.10 -16.98 -19.50
C GLU A 332 2.61 -17.09 -19.11
N GLN A 333 2.30 -16.94 -17.83
CA GLN A 333 0.95 -16.97 -17.28
C GLN A 333 0.28 -15.58 -17.23
N PHE A 334 0.99 -14.52 -17.62
CA PHE A 334 0.47 -13.15 -17.62
C PHE A 334 -0.55 -12.96 -18.74
N LYS A 335 -1.83 -13.14 -18.42
CA LYS A 335 -2.96 -13.00 -19.35
C LYS A 335 -3.77 -11.72 -19.16
N ALA A 336 -3.63 -11.05 -18.02
CA ALA A 336 -4.45 -9.90 -17.67
C ALA A 336 -4.40 -8.78 -18.73
N ALA A 337 -3.23 -8.49 -19.31
CA ALA A 337 -3.11 -7.43 -20.33
C ALA A 337 -3.80 -7.78 -21.65
N GLU A 338 -3.78 -9.04 -22.07
CA GLU A 338 -4.50 -9.51 -23.25
C GLU A 338 -6.01 -9.52 -23.00
N ASN A 339 -6.43 -10.10 -21.88
CA ASN A 339 -7.83 -10.20 -21.51
C ASN A 339 -8.49 -8.84 -21.32
N ALA A 340 -7.79 -7.86 -20.76
CA ALA A 340 -8.27 -6.50 -20.63
C ALA A 340 -8.50 -5.83 -21.99
N ARG A 341 -7.61 -6.05 -22.98
CA ARG A 341 -7.84 -5.55 -24.34
C ARG A 341 -9.07 -6.15 -24.99
N LYS A 342 -9.33 -7.45 -24.77
CA LYS A 342 -10.52 -8.13 -25.31
C LYS A 342 -11.81 -7.63 -24.67
N THR A 343 -11.78 -7.35 -23.38
CA THR A 343 -12.95 -6.94 -22.60
C THR A 343 -13.17 -5.42 -22.55
N GLY A 344 -12.17 -4.62 -22.95
CA GLY A 344 -12.23 -3.17 -22.91
C GLY A 344 -12.03 -2.58 -21.50
N LEU A 345 -11.40 -3.34 -20.58
CA LEU A 345 -10.91 -2.81 -19.31
C LEU A 345 -9.59 -2.07 -19.50
N LEU A 346 -9.38 -1.02 -18.72
CA LEU A 346 -8.08 -0.33 -18.64
C LEU A 346 -7.18 -1.03 -17.62
N ILE A 347 -5.87 -0.92 -17.80
CA ILE A 347 -4.85 -1.46 -16.88
C ILE A 347 -3.91 -0.37 -16.38
N HIS A 348 -3.75 -0.33 -15.05
CA HIS A 348 -2.61 0.26 -14.38
C HIS A 348 -1.64 -0.85 -13.97
N ALA A 349 -0.50 -0.95 -14.65
CA ALA A 349 0.50 -1.98 -14.40
C ALA A 349 1.52 -1.52 -13.34
N CYS A 350 1.83 -2.41 -12.39
CA CYS A 350 2.84 -2.17 -11.35
C CYS A 350 4.04 -3.07 -11.56
N TYR A 351 5.25 -2.48 -11.54
CA TYR A 351 6.54 -3.15 -11.66
C TYR A 351 7.47 -2.68 -10.54
N MET A 352 8.09 -3.62 -9.85
CA MET A 352 8.95 -3.39 -8.68
C MET A 352 10.40 -3.79 -9.00
N MET A 353 11.33 -2.90 -8.74
CA MET A 353 12.76 -3.07 -8.98
C MET A 353 13.55 -3.15 -7.68
N GLY A 354 14.66 -3.89 -7.65
CA GLY A 354 15.53 -4.00 -6.48
C GLY A 354 15.13 -5.12 -5.52
N ASN A 355 14.42 -6.13 -5.99
CA ASN A 355 14.11 -7.33 -5.22
C ASN A 355 15.36 -8.19 -4.99
N ARG A 356 15.27 -9.14 -4.06
CA ARG A 356 16.35 -10.11 -3.82
C ARG A 356 16.79 -10.77 -5.12
N GLY A 357 18.11 -10.76 -5.39
CA GLY A 357 18.71 -11.34 -6.60
C GLY A 357 18.51 -10.53 -7.88
N GLU A 358 18.02 -9.30 -7.77
CA GLU A 358 17.85 -8.37 -8.89
C GLU A 358 19.19 -7.86 -9.39
N THR A 359 19.35 -7.86 -10.72
CA THR A 359 20.49 -7.30 -11.44
C THR A 359 20.01 -6.30 -12.50
N LEU A 360 20.93 -5.64 -13.19
CA LEU A 360 20.57 -4.72 -14.26
C LEU A 360 19.82 -5.44 -15.41
N GLU A 361 20.21 -6.68 -15.71
CA GLU A 361 19.58 -7.52 -16.74
C GLU A 361 18.12 -7.82 -16.40
N THR A 362 17.86 -8.26 -15.16
CA THR A 362 16.49 -8.62 -14.75
C THR A 362 15.57 -7.40 -14.67
N MET A 363 16.10 -6.22 -14.30
CA MET A 363 15.38 -4.97 -14.41
C MET A 363 15.07 -4.60 -15.87
N TYR A 364 16.01 -4.89 -16.78
CA TYR A 364 15.80 -4.66 -18.20
C TYR A 364 14.77 -5.64 -18.80
N GLU A 365 14.79 -6.92 -18.43
CA GLU A 365 13.75 -7.90 -18.76
C GLU A 365 12.36 -7.37 -18.37
N THR A 366 12.26 -6.74 -17.18
CA THR A 366 11.02 -6.16 -16.68
C THR A 366 10.56 -4.96 -17.53
N LEU A 367 11.48 -4.08 -17.95
CA LEU A 367 11.17 -2.96 -18.84
C LEU A 367 10.69 -3.46 -20.21
N GLU A 368 11.36 -4.46 -20.80
CA GLU A 368 10.96 -5.02 -22.09
C GLU A 368 9.60 -5.72 -22.02
N LEU A 369 9.33 -6.45 -20.94
CA LEU A 369 8.00 -7.00 -20.68
C LEU A 369 6.95 -5.88 -20.61
N ALA A 370 7.20 -4.81 -19.87
CA ALA A 370 6.27 -3.69 -19.76
C ALA A 370 5.98 -3.05 -21.13
N LYS A 371 7.01 -2.85 -21.96
CA LYS A 371 6.87 -2.35 -23.34
C LYS A 371 6.04 -3.30 -24.20
N LYS A 372 6.24 -4.61 -24.08
CA LYS A 372 5.48 -5.66 -24.80
C LYS A 372 4.01 -5.70 -24.36
N LEU A 373 3.75 -5.63 -23.07
CA LEU A 373 2.39 -5.62 -22.52
C LEU A 373 1.64 -4.34 -22.89
N ASN A 374 2.32 -3.20 -23.02
CA ASN A 374 1.81 -1.92 -23.51
C ASN A 374 0.43 -1.54 -22.89
N THR A 375 0.39 -1.48 -21.57
CA THR A 375 -0.82 -1.17 -20.79
C THR A 375 -1.13 0.33 -20.78
N ASP A 376 -2.32 0.72 -20.30
CA ASP A 376 -2.78 2.13 -20.32
C ASP A 376 -1.92 3.06 -19.47
N THR A 377 -1.44 2.55 -18.34
CA THR A 377 -0.43 3.21 -17.49
C THR A 377 0.48 2.16 -16.86
N ALA A 378 1.71 2.54 -16.58
CA ALA A 378 2.70 1.69 -15.91
C ALA A 378 3.43 2.46 -14.81
N GLN A 379 3.58 1.85 -13.66
CA GLN A 379 4.37 2.36 -12.55
C GLN A 379 5.62 1.50 -12.37
N PHE A 380 6.79 2.15 -12.32
CA PHE A 380 8.06 1.53 -11.98
C PHE A 380 8.52 2.13 -10.66
N PHE A 381 8.71 1.30 -9.64
CA PHE A 381 9.10 1.76 -8.31
C PHE A 381 10.14 0.83 -7.69
N PRO A 382 11.06 1.40 -6.87
CA PRO A 382 12.01 0.60 -6.12
C PRO A 382 11.31 -0.19 -5.03
N LEU A 383 11.84 -1.34 -4.66
CA LEU A 383 11.42 -2.09 -3.49
C LEU A 383 11.51 -1.21 -2.24
N MET A 384 10.43 -1.15 -1.49
CA MET A 384 10.40 -0.62 -0.13
C MET A 384 10.23 -1.79 0.84
N ILE A 385 11.09 -1.86 1.83
CA ILE A 385 11.05 -2.89 2.86
C ILE A 385 10.49 -2.33 4.16
N TYR A 386 9.73 -3.15 4.88
CA TYR A 386 9.11 -2.75 6.15
C TYR A 386 9.31 -3.84 7.21
N PRO A 387 9.54 -3.45 8.49
CA PRO A 387 9.66 -4.41 9.59
C PRO A 387 8.50 -5.42 9.59
N GLY A 388 8.82 -6.69 9.91
CA GLY A 388 7.87 -7.80 9.92
C GLY A 388 7.61 -8.43 8.55
N THR A 389 8.30 -7.99 7.48
CA THR A 389 8.25 -8.64 6.17
C THR A 389 9.51 -9.48 5.91
N GLU A 390 9.36 -10.59 5.19
CA GLU A 390 10.49 -11.43 4.78
C GLU A 390 11.55 -10.63 3.99
N ALA A 391 11.13 -9.64 3.21
CA ALA A 391 12.04 -8.76 2.48
C ALA A 391 12.89 -7.88 3.43
N TYR A 392 12.31 -7.41 4.53
CA TYR A 392 13.06 -6.66 5.54
C TYR A 392 14.06 -7.55 6.27
N ASP A 393 13.64 -8.76 6.67
CA ASP A 393 14.49 -9.71 7.38
C ASP A 393 15.67 -10.16 6.51
N TRP A 394 15.41 -10.41 5.21
CA TRP A 394 16.46 -10.68 4.23
C TRP A 394 17.47 -9.53 4.16
N ALA A 395 17.00 -8.30 3.94
CA ALA A 395 17.86 -7.15 3.76
C ALA A 395 18.68 -6.83 5.02
N LYS A 396 18.07 -6.98 6.21
CA LYS A 396 18.73 -6.82 7.51
C LYS A 396 19.81 -7.87 7.73
N LYS A 397 19.49 -9.13 7.45
CA LYS A 397 20.42 -10.28 7.60
C LYS A 397 21.64 -10.16 6.71
N GLU A 398 21.46 -9.68 5.48
CA GLU A 398 22.54 -9.54 4.48
C GLU A 398 23.23 -8.16 4.54
N GLY A 399 22.87 -7.28 5.49
CA GLY A 399 23.50 -5.97 5.68
C GLY A 399 23.26 -4.99 4.53
N LEU A 400 22.14 -5.12 3.83
CA LEU A 400 21.80 -4.34 2.64
C LEU A 400 20.99 -3.08 2.93
N ILE A 401 20.60 -2.85 4.18
CA ILE A 401 19.93 -1.61 4.62
C ILE A 401 20.97 -0.52 4.77
N THR A 402 20.78 0.59 4.09
CA THR A 402 21.80 1.66 3.94
C THR A 402 21.58 2.86 4.85
N VAL A 403 20.61 2.82 5.74
CA VAL A 403 20.23 3.88 6.67
C VAL A 403 20.18 3.36 8.10
N ASN A 404 20.23 4.26 9.09
CA ASN A 404 20.40 3.90 10.51
C ASN A 404 19.10 3.98 11.31
N ASN A 405 18.11 4.73 10.86
CA ASN A 405 16.86 4.95 11.57
C ASN A 405 15.68 5.03 10.58
N PHE A 406 14.46 4.90 11.09
CA PHE A 406 13.24 4.86 10.28
C PHE A 406 12.85 6.22 9.68
N ASP A 407 13.31 7.34 10.21
CA ASP A 407 13.02 8.67 9.64
C ASP A 407 13.66 8.81 8.25
N GLU A 408 14.74 8.07 8.00
CA GLU A 408 15.42 8.03 6.70
C GLU A 408 14.70 7.16 5.64
N TRP A 409 13.57 6.48 5.96
CA TRP A 409 12.68 5.85 4.97
C TRP A 409 12.00 6.88 4.04
N LEU A 410 12.04 8.15 4.43
CA LEU A 410 11.50 9.25 3.65
C LEU A 410 12.60 10.25 3.29
N THR A 411 12.41 10.92 2.15
CA THR A 411 13.21 12.12 1.82
C THR A 411 12.73 13.33 2.63
N PRO A 412 13.48 14.42 2.66
CA PRO A 412 13.03 15.67 3.32
C PRO A 412 11.68 16.21 2.82
N GLU A 413 11.23 15.80 1.63
CA GLU A 413 9.93 16.16 1.07
C GLU A 413 8.82 15.12 1.37
N GLY A 414 9.11 14.10 2.17
CA GLY A 414 8.18 13.04 2.53
C GLY A 414 7.97 11.98 1.44
N LEU A 415 8.76 11.98 0.37
CA LEU A 415 8.74 10.95 -0.66
C LEU A 415 9.48 9.70 -0.16
N HIS A 416 9.25 8.55 -0.81
CA HIS A 416 10.03 7.36 -0.53
C HIS A 416 11.52 7.59 -0.76
N ASN A 417 12.33 7.23 0.23
CA ASN A 417 13.75 7.04 0.11
C ASN A 417 14.05 5.55 -0.04
N THR A 418 14.76 5.16 -1.11
CA THR A 418 15.14 3.76 -1.31
C THR A 418 16.28 3.41 -0.38
N VAL A 419 15.96 2.64 0.66
CA VAL A 419 16.85 2.32 1.78
C VAL A 419 17.55 0.96 1.64
N VAL A 420 17.25 0.22 0.58
CA VAL A 420 17.78 -1.12 0.32
C VAL A 420 18.37 -1.22 -1.07
N GLY A 421 19.54 -1.85 -1.18
CA GLY A 421 20.15 -2.29 -2.44
C GLY A 421 20.06 -3.80 -2.62
N THR A 422 20.76 -4.31 -3.63
CA THR A 422 21.09 -5.73 -3.77
C THR A 422 22.60 -5.88 -3.72
N HIS A 423 23.12 -7.11 -3.82
CA HIS A 423 24.57 -7.30 -3.94
C HIS A 423 25.17 -6.65 -5.20
N ASP A 424 24.35 -6.52 -6.26
CA ASP A 424 24.78 -6.01 -7.56
C ASP A 424 24.41 -4.55 -7.79
N LEU A 425 23.45 -3.99 -7.03
CA LEU A 425 22.85 -2.69 -7.29
C LEU A 425 22.77 -1.83 -6.01
N LYS A 426 23.26 -0.61 -6.11
CA LYS A 426 23.06 0.40 -5.05
C LYS A 426 21.64 0.97 -5.10
N PRO A 427 21.05 1.43 -3.96
CA PRO A 427 19.71 2.03 -3.92
C PRO A 427 19.48 3.11 -4.99
N GLN A 428 20.46 4.01 -5.17
CA GLN A 428 20.37 5.08 -6.16
C GLN A 428 20.33 4.56 -7.60
N GLU A 429 21.03 3.47 -7.91
CA GLU A 429 21.00 2.87 -9.26
C GLU A 429 19.62 2.28 -9.59
N ILE A 430 18.94 1.70 -8.58
CA ILE A 430 17.57 1.19 -8.71
C ILE A 430 16.60 2.36 -8.98
N VAL A 431 16.71 3.45 -8.23
CA VAL A 431 15.90 4.67 -8.45
C VAL A 431 16.14 5.27 -9.83
N ASP A 432 17.41 5.37 -10.24
CA ASP A 432 17.79 5.89 -11.56
C ASP A 432 17.23 5.01 -12.68
N PHE A 433 17.27 3.68 -12.51
CA PHE A 433 16.67 2.75 -13.48
C PHE A 433 15.15 2.89 -13.54
N CYS A 434 14.45 3.03 -12.40
CA CYS A 434 13.02 3.30 -12.39
C CYS A 434 12.65 4.59 -13.15
N ASN A 435 13.48 5.64 -13.03
CA ASN A 435 13.30 6.89 -13.78
C ASN A 435 13.53 6.69 -15.29
N TYR A 436 14.59 5.96 -15.65
CA TYR A 436 14.89 5.56 -17.03
C TYR A 436 13.74 4.74 -17.62
N ALA A 437 13.27 3.72 -16.92
CA ALA A 437 12.19 2.84 -17.36
C ALA A 437 10.88 3.62 -17.61
N ARG A 438 10.55 4.61 -16.76
CA ARG A 438 9.39 5.50 -16.99
C ARG A 438 9.56 6.28 -18.29
N SER A 439 10.71 6.90 -18.53
CA SER A 439 10.96 7.67 -19.74
C SER A 439 10.86 6.78 -20.98
N GLU A 440 11.50 5.61 -20.96
CA GLU A 440 11.44 4.63 -22.04
C GLU A 440 10.03 4.09 -22.28
N TYR A 441 9.23 3.93 -21.24
CA TYR A 441 7.85 3.47 -21.38
C TYR A 441 6.93 4.53 -21.98
N TYR A 442 6.94 5.75 -21.44
CA TYR A 442 5.95 6.77 -21.78
C TYR A 442 6.26 7.58 -23.03
N LEU A 443 7.54 7.73 -23.42
CA LEU A 443 7.96 8.51 -24.58
C LEU A 443 8.00 7.71 -25.89
N ARG A 444 7.69 6.39 -25.89
CA ARG A 444 7.67 5.60 -27.13
C ARG A 444 6.48 5.96 -28.01
N PRO A 445 6.71 5.96 -29.35
CA PRO A 445 5.62 6.22 -30.32
C PRO A 445 4.44 5.25 -30.15
N ALA A 446 4.70 3.96 -29.89
CA ALA A 446 3.66 2.95 -29.69
C ALA A 446 2.72 3.28 -28.52
N TYR A 447 3.26 3.79 -27.39
CA TYR A 447 2.45 4.22 -26.25
C TYR A 447 1.61 5.45 -26.59
N ILE A 448 2.21 6.45 -27.26
CA ILE A 448 1.53 7.70 -27.66
C ILE A 448 0.34 7.38 -28.58
N LEU A 449 0.53 6.49 -29.57
CA LEU A 449 -0.54 6.05 -30.46
C LEU A 449 -1.68 5.34 -29.74
N VAL A 450 -1.37 4.45 -28.80
CA VAL A 450 -2.39 3.79 -27.96
C VAL A 450 -3.16 4.82 -27.16
N LYS A 451 -2.46 5.78 -26.55
CA LYS A 451 -3.08 6.82 -25.73
C LYS A 451 -3.99 7.74 -26.54
N LEU A 452 -3.59 8.12 -27.73
CA LEU A 452 -4.44 8.90 -28.66
C LEU A 452 -5.71 8.11 -29.02
N ARG A 453 -5.60 6.80 -29.33
CA ARG A 453 -6.75 5.94 -29.60
C ARG A 453 -7.68 5.83 -28.39
N THR A 454 -7.12 5.70 -27.18
CA THR A 454 -7.91 5.64 -25.93
C THR A 454 -8.69 6.94 -25.71
N ILE A 455 -8.06 8.10 -25.93
CA ILE A 455 -8.72 9.42 -25.81
C ILE A 455 -9.85 9.58 -26.83
N LEU A 456 -9.63 9.14 -28.08
CA LEU A 456 -10.66 9.20 -29.12
C LEU A 456 -11.87 8.31 -28.78
N ARG A 457 -11.67 7.14 -28.18
CA ARG A 457 -12.74 6.23 -27.76
C ARG A 457 -13.42 6.65 -26.45
N HIS A 458 -12.69 7.31 -25.57
CA HIS A 458 -13.12 7.72 -24.23
C HIS A 458 -12.73 9.18 -23.96
N PRO A 459 -13.45 10.18 -24.51
CA PRO A 459 -13.09 11.59 -24.38
C PRO A 459 -12.96 12.08 -22.92
N ALA A 460 -13.68 11.45 -21.99
CA ALA A 460 -13.56 11.73 -20.56
C ALA A 460 -12.15 11.48 -19.98
N GLU A 461 -11.33 10.63 -20.63
CA GLU A 461 -9.95 10.36 -20.22
C GLU A 461 -8.97 11.49 -20.62
N LEU A 462 -9.38 12.45 -21.47
CA LEU A 462 -8.51 13.54 -21.94
C LEU A 462 -8.00 14.40 -20.79
N LYS A 463 -8.92 14.90 -19.93
CA LYS A 463 -8.55 15.76 -18.79
C LYS A 463 -7.58 15.05 -17.83
N ARG A 464 -7.83 13.77 -17.55
CA ARG A 464 -6.97 12.94 -16.70
C ARG A 464 -5.59 12.75 -17.33
N THR A 465 -5.54 12.44 -18.64
CA THR A 465 -4.29 12.23 -19.38
C THR A 465 -3.44 13.52 -19.42
N ILE A 466 -4.05 14.68 -19.64
CA ILE A 466 -3.35 15.98 -19.62
C ILE A 466 -2.81 16.25 -18.21
N LYS A 467 -3.63 16.10 -17.17
CA LYS A 467 -3.20 16.29 -15.77
C LYS A 467 -2.03 15.36 -15.40
N ALA A 468 -2.13 14.08 -15.76
CA ALA A 468 -1.07 13.12 -15.54
C ALA A 468 0.22 13.53 -16.30
N PHE A 469 0.12 13.91 -17.58
CA PHE A 469 1.27 14.36 -18.37
C PHE A 469 1.95 15.58 -17.75
N LEU A 470 1.19 16.60 -17.34
CA LEU A 470 1.73 17.80 -16.69
C LEU A 470 2.41 17.49 -15.36
N THR A 471 1.86 16.54 -14.59
CA THR A 471 2.47 16.09 -13.33
C THR A 471 3.78 15.34 -13.57
N PHE A 472 3.81 14.47 -14.60
CA PHE A 472 5.00 13.69 -14.96
C PHE A 472 6.03 14.46 -15.78
N TYR A 473 5.65 15.53 -16.45
CA TYR A 473 6.53 16.31 -17.33
C TYR A 473 7.84 16.69 -16.65
N LYS A 474 7.76 17.21 -15.42
CA LYS A 474 8.94 17.58 -14.61
C LYS A 474 9.90 16.41 -14.36
N TYR A 475 9.37 15.18 -14.27
CA TYR A 475 10.16 13.97 -14.02
C TYR A 475 10.67 13.30 -15.30
N LEU A 476 9.95 13.45 -16.43
CA LEU A 476 10.36 12.89 -17.72
C LEU A 476 11.48 13.68 -18.39
N PHE A 477 11.52 14.99 -18.18
CA PHE A 477 12.46 15.91 -18.84
C PHE A 477 13.52 16.51 -17.89
N ASN A 478 13.71 15.94 -16.71
CA ASN A 478 14.77 16.35 -15.81
C ASN A 478 16.14 16.00 -16.44
N GLY A 479 17.13 16.94 -16.41
CA GLY A 479 18.44 16.79 -17.07
C GLY A 479 19.23 15.53 -16.67
N ASN A 480 18.96 14.98 -15.49
CA ASN A 480 19.52 13.70 -15.04
C ASN A 480 19.04 12.50 -15.87
N ASN A 481 17.83 12.57 -16.48
CA ASN A 481 17.30 11.45 -17.27
C ASN A 481 18.10 11.22 -18.57
N LYS A 482 18.66 12.26 -19.17
CA LYS A 482 19.50 12.10 -20.37
C LYS A 482 20.81 11.38 -20.04
N LYS A 483 21.47 11.76 -18.95
CA LYS A 483 22.69 11.09 -18.47
C LYS A 483 22.41 9.65 -18.06
N ASN A 484 21.30 9.39 -17.38
CA ASN A 484 20.89 8.04 -16.98
C ASN A 484 20.57 7.19 -18.21
N LYS A 485 19.90 7.74 -19.22
CA LYS A 485 19.63 7.06 -20.48
C LYS A 485 20.93 6.60 -21.16
N GLU A 486 21.88 7.50 -21.37
CA GLU A 486 23.18 7.20 -21.99
C GLU A 486 23.96 6.15 -21.17
N LYS A 487 23.94 6.27 -19.82
CA LYS A 487 24.58 5.31 -18.89
C LYS A 487 23.99 3.89 -19.02
N PHE A 488 22.65 3.80 -18.97
CA PHE A 488 21.98 2.49 -19.00
C PHE A 488 21.98 1.88 -20.40
N GLU A 489 21.78 2.63 -21.48
CA GLU A 489 21.87 2.12 -22.84
C GLU A 489 23.26 1.54 -23.14
N LYS A 490 24.32 2.25 -22.71
CA LYS A 490 25.70 1.74 -22.86
C LYS A 490 25.93 0.44 -22.09
N LYS A 491 25.49 0.36 -20.81
CA LYS A 491 25.60 -0.85 -20.00
C LYS A 491 24.78 -2.01 -20.61
N ILE A 492 23.57 -1.75 -21.07
CA ILE A 492 22.68 -2.76 -21.66
C ILE A 492 23.23 -3.29 -22.99
N ASN A 493 23.77 -2.40 -23.83
CA ASN A 493 24.39 -2.82 -25.09
C ASN A 493 25.63 -3.70 -24.83
N LEU A 494 26.44 -3.34 -23.84
CA LEU A 494 27.59 -4.15 -23.43
C LEU A 494 27.18 -5.57 -22.99
N ILE A 495 26.07 -5.68 -22.26
CA ILE A 495 25.51 -6.98 -21.82
C ILE A 495 25.00 -7.77 -23.03
N LYS A 496 24.29 -7.14 -23.96
CA LYS A 496 23.77 -7.78 -25.18
C LYS A 496 24.88 -8.28 -26.10
N GLU A 497 25.98 -7.52 -26.21
CA GLU A 497 27.14 -7.87 -27.03
C GLU A 497 28.00 -8.97 -26.39
N ASN A 498 27.92 -9.14 -25.07
CA ASN A 498 28.73 -10.09 -24.32
C ASN A 498 27.85 -10.96 -23.38
N PRO A 499 26.99 -11.85 -23.94
CA PRO A 499 26.09 -12.69 -23.13
C PRO A 499 26.84 -13.60 -22.14
N HIS A 500 28.11 -13.90 -22.40
CA HIS A 500 28.99 -14.73 -21.54
C HIS A 500 29.44 -14.02 -20.25
N LEU A 501 29.29 -12.70 -20.13
CA LEU A 501 29.53 -11.99 -18.87
C LEU A 501 28.46 -12.33 -17.81
N LEU A 502 27.40 -13.02 -18.21
CA LEU A 502 26.33 -13.49 -17.32
C LEU A 502 26.70 -14.77 -16.55
N ASP A 503 27.75 -15.50 -16.99
CA ASP A 503 28.17 -16.76 -16.38
C ASP A 503 29.25 -16.60 -15.28
N ILE A 504 29.57 -15.38 -14.87
CA ILE A 504 30.66 -15.15 -13.89
C ILE A 504 30.28 -15.65 -12.47
N GLU A 505 29.02 -15.91 -12.16
CA GLU A 505 28.64 -16.57 -10.89
C GLU A 505 29.12 -18.02 -10.77
N THR A 506 29.37 -18.71 -11.88
CA THR A 506 29.98 -20.08 -11.88
C THR A 506 31.49 -20.06 -11.63
N VAL A 507 32.18 -19.00 -11.99
CA VAL A 507 33.65 -18.88 -11.87
C VAL A 507 34.06 -18.49 -10.44
N SER A 508 33.28 -17.63 -9.74
CA SER A 508 33.55 -17.27 -8.34
C SER A 508 33.33 -18.45 -7.38
N ALA A 509 32.30 -19.27 -7.63
CA ALA A 509 32.02 -20.47 -6.83
C ALA A 509 33.05 -21.62 -7.08
N GLN A 510 33.67 -21.66 -8.26
CA GLN A 510 34.77 -22.58 -8.54
C GLN A 510 36.09 -22.12 -7.90
N ASN A 511 36.40 -20.84 -7.94
CA ASN A 511 37.59 -20.28 -7.29
C ASN A 511 37.55 -20.39 -5.75
N GLU A 512 36.38 -20.27 -5.12
CA GLU A 512 36.24 -20.52 -3.67
C GLU A 512 36.41 -22.01 -3.30
N LYS A 513 36.02 -22.93 -4.20
CA LYS A 513 36.25 -24.38 -4.00
C LYS A 513 37.71 -24.78 -4.22
N GLU A 514 38.41 -24.13 -5.13
CA GLU A 514 39.85 -24.36 -5.35
C GLU A 514 40.69 -23.75 -4.24
N THR A 515 40.33 -22.55 -3.74
CA THR A 515 41.04 -21.93 -2.62
C THR A 515 40.86 -22.70 -1.31
N LYS A 516 39.70 -23.33 -1.09
CA LYS A 516 39.47 -24.20 0.08
C LYS A 516 40.17 -25.57 -0.04
N LYS A 517 40.50 -26.05 -1.25
CA LYS A 517 41.25 -27.26 -1.48
C LYS A 517 42.77 -27.07 -1.30
N THR A 518 43.28 -25.84 -1.51
CA THR A 518 44.70 -25.51 -1.37
C THR A 518 45.09 -25.19 0.08
N ILE A 519 44.14 -24.99 0.98
CA ILE A 519 44.37 -24.72 2.41
C ILE A 519 44.22 -26.01 3.27
N SER A 520 43.78 -27.11 2.67
CA SER A 520 43.61 -28.39 3.36
C SER A 520 44.58 -29.50 2.94
N ASN A 521 45.71 -29.15 2.28
CA ASN A 521 46.87 -30.04 2.04
C ASN A 521 48.12 -29.52 2.71
#